data_2eebca4b23bf40e98c4d08111211e1d5
#
_entry.id   2eebca4b23bf40e98c4d08111211e1d5
#
_cell.length_a   1.000
_cell.length_b   1.000
_cell.length_c   1.000
_cell.angle_alpha   90.00
_cell.angle_beta   90.00
_cell.angle_gamma   90.00
#
_symmetry.space_group_name_H-M   'P 1'
#
loop_
_entity.id
_entity.type
_entity.pdbx_description
1 polymer ?
#
loop_
_entity_poly.entity_id
_entity_poly.type
_entity_poly.pdbx_seq_one_letter_code
_entity_poly.pdbx_strand_id
1 'polypeptide(L)'
;VTEVVQEESQNLIAQVGRSVESYLRTIMKLSDSLYYGTIKNADLSSQSLGSEFTLLYDNNKDNVENIALFSEDGALLEAVPAVRLKNEVDVTQEEWFRSALNRTENLHFSLPHVQYVFDNAENQYRWVISLSRAVELTHGTSTSQGVLLVDIRYSSLEQLFGGITTGRGGYFYMISGNGEILYHPQMQLLDSGWVQENNGRAAGYSDGNHEEIFAGKKRMATVKTIGYTGW
;
A
#
# COMPACT_ATOMS: atom_id res chain seq x y z
N VAL A 1 12.34 -29.17 20.83
CA VAL A 1 10.99 -28.72 20.40
C VAL A 1 11.00 -27.20 20.21
N THR A 2 11.51 -26.43 21.17
CA THR A 2 11.54 -24.97 21.11
C THR A 2 12.41 -24.43 19.96
N GLU A 3 13.60 -25.01 19.76
CA GLU A 3 14.52 -24.61 18.68
C GLU A 3 13.93 -24.85 17.29
N VAL A 4 13.27 -26.00 17.10
CA VAL A 4 12.60 -26.33 15.82
C VAL A 4 11.45 -25.34 15.52
N VAL A 5 10.66 -25.01 16.53
CA VAL A 5 9.56 -24.03 16.38
C VAL A 5 10.10 -22.64 16.06
N GLN A 6 11.21 -22.23 16.69
CA GLN A 6 11.87 -20.95 16.39
C GLN A 6 12.39 -20.90 14.95
N GLU A 7 13.03 -21.97 14.49
CA GLU A 7 13.54 -22.06 13.11
C GLU A 7 12.40 -22.03 12.09
N GLU A 8 11.34 -22.81 12.31
CA GLU A 8 10.15 -22.80 11.46
C GLU A 8 9.52 -21.41 11.39
N SER A 9 9.40 -20.71 12.52
CA SER A 9 8.85 -19.36 12.60
C SER A 9 9.72 -18.35 11.87
N GLN A 10 11.03 -18.43 12.01
CA GLN A 10 11.99 -17.58 11.30
C GLN A 10 11.92 -17.79 9.78
N ASN A 11 11.83 -19.04 9.34
CA ASN A 11 11.69 -19.39 7.94
C ASN A 11 10.38 -18.87 7.35
N LEU A 12 9.29 -19.04 8.09
CA LEU A 12 7.97 -18.53 7.67
C LEU A 12 7.98 -17.00 7.52
N ILE A 13 8.45 -16.29 8.54
CA ILE A 13 8.42 -14.83 8.51
C ILE A 13 9.37 -14.26 7.44
N ALA A 14 10.49 -14.94 7.19
CA ALA A 14 11.37 -14.59 6.09
C ALA A 14 10.70 -14.78 4.72
N GLN A 15 9.93 -15.85 4.55
CA GLN A 15 9.14 -16.09 3.33
C GLN A 15 8.06 -15.02 3.15
N VAL A 16 7.32 -14.69 4.19
CA VAL A 16 6.31 -13.63 4.17
C VAL A 16 6.97 -12.30 3.78
N GLY A 17 8.08 -11.95 4.42
CA GLY A 17 8.82 -10.73 4.14
C GLY A 17 9.27 -10.63 2.68
N ARG A 18 9.82 -11.71 2.13
CA ARG A 18 10.22 -11.75 0.70
C ARG A 18 9.02 -11.59 -0.24
N SER A 19 7.90 -12.22 0.08
CA SER A 19 6.68 -12.13 -0.73
C SER A 19 6.13 -10.70 -0.75
N VAL A 20 6.09 -10.04 0.40
CA VAL A 20 5.63 -8.65 0.50
C VAL A 20 6.60 -7.70 -0.21
N GLU A 21 7.90 -7.86 0.00
CA GLU A 21 8.92 -7.03 -0.68
C GLU A 21 8.85 -7.17 -2.19
N SER A 22 8.69 -8.37 -2.69
CA SER A 22 8.56 -8.64 -4.13
C SER A 22 7.28 -7.99 -4.70
N TYR A 23 6.18 -8.10 -3.99
CA TYR A 23 4.91 -7.48 -4.36
C TYR A 23 5.03 -5.95 -4.41
N LEU A 24 5.54 -5.33 -3.36
CA LEU A 24 5.73 -3.88 -3.29
C LEU A 24 6.72 -3.39 -4.36
N ARG A 25 7.78 -4.14 -4.62
CA ARG A 25 8.75 -3.79 -5.67
C ARG A 25 8.09 -3.74 -7.05
N THR A 26 7.20 -4.67 -7.35
CA THR A 26 6.45 -4.67 -8.62
C THR A 26 5.63 -3.38 -8.77
N ILE A 27 4.95 -2.96 -7.71
CA ILE A 27 4.16 -1.73 -7.71
C ILE A 27 5.04 -0.48 -7.79
N MET A 28 6.16 -0.48 -7.08
CA MET A 28 7.13 0.62 -7.15
C MET A 28 7.71 0.78 -8.55
N LYS A 29 8.03 -0.31 -9.24
CA LYS A 29 8.50 -0.30 -10.63
C LYS A 29 7.43 0.23 -11.59
N LEU A 30 6.16 -0.11 -11.37
CA LEU A 30 5.04 0.46 -12.12
C LEU A 30 5.03 1.99 -12.00
N SER A 31 5.10 2.50 -10.79
CA SER A 31 5.15 3.93 -10.50
C SER A 31 6.36 4.60 -11.16
N ASP A 32 7.54 3.99 -11.07
CA ASP A 32 8.76 4.51 -11.70
C ASP A 32 8.65 4.53 -13.23
N SER A 33 8.09 3.50 -13.83
CA SER A 33 7.86 3.45 -15.28
C SER A 33 6.92 4.53 -15.75
N LEU A 34 5.84 4.76 -15.01
CA LEU A 34 4.90 5.85 -15.32
C LEU A 34 5.56 7.21 -15.21
N TYR A 35 6.30 7.46 -14.14
CA TYR A 35 6.91 8.76 -13.94
C TYR A 35 8.05 9.01 -14.92
N TYR A 36 9.10 8.20 -14.84
CA TYR A 36 10.34 8.44 -15.61
C TYR A 36 10.18 8.11 -17.09
N GLY A 37 9.36 7.14 -17.43
CA GLY A 37 9.13 6.71 -18.81
C GLY A 37 8.07 7.51 -19.56
N THR A 38 7.10 8.08 -18.87
CA THR A 38 5.92 8.70 -19.47
C THR A 38 5.72 10.15 -19.02
N ILE A 39 5.46 10.38 -17.74
CA ILE A 39 5.03 11.70 -17.22
C ILE A 39 6.12 12.74 -17.37
N LYS A 40 7.34 12.42 -16.93
CA LYS A 40 8.47 13.36 -16.88
C LYS A 40 8.85 13.91 -18.25
N ASN A 41 8.71 13.10 -19.29
CA ASN A 41 9.10 13.44 -20.65
C ASN A 41 7.95 14.01 -21.50
N ALA A 42 6.73 14.07 -20.95
CA ALA A 42 5.56 14.54 -21.66
C ALA A 42 5.35 16.04 -21.47
N ASP A 43 4.96 16.70 -22.55
CA ASP A 43 4.41 18.05 -22.51
C ASP A 43 2.88 17.94 -22.44
N LEU A 44 2.31 18.20 -21.28
CA LEU A 44 0.88 18.05 -21.03
C LEU A 44 0.02 19.09 -21.78
N SER A 45 0.64 20.13 -22.30
CA SER A 45 -0.08 21.10 -23.15
C SER A 45 -0.43 20.53 -24.53
N SER A 46 0.28 19.49 -24.99
CA SER A 46 0.14 18.91 -26.33
C SER A 46 -0.05 17.39 -26.35
N GLN A 47 0.18 16.69 -25.24
CA GLN A 47 0.17 15.23 -25.16
C GLN A 47 -0.87 14.74 -24.16
N SER A 48 -1.54 13.63 -24.51
CA SER A 48 -2.38 12.87 -23.60
C SER A 48 -1.60 11.67 -23.07
N LEU A 49 -1.80 11.33 -21.79
CA LEU A 49 -1.15 10.19 -21.13
C LEU A 49 -2.06 8.96 -21.07
N GLY A 50 -3.26 9.05 -21.62
CA GLY A 50 -4.29 8.01 -21.47
C GLY A 50 -3.90 6.65 -21.98
N SER A 51 -3.18 6.57 -23.11
CA SER A 51 -2.77 5.29 -23.71
C SER A 51 -1.76 4.54 -22.82
N GLU A 52 -0.77 5.23 -22.32
CA GLU A 52 0.26 4.65 -21.45
C GLU A 52 -0.31 4.25 -20.10
N PHE A 53 -1.19 5.06 -19.53
CA PHE A 53 -1.88 4.74 -18.28
C PHE A 53 -2.75 3.49 -18.45
N THR A 54 -3.51 3.42 -19.55
CA THR A 54 -4.37 2.27 -19.85
C THR A 54 -3.54 0.99 -20.02
N LEU A 55 -2.44 1.06 -20.75
CA LEU A 55 -1.57 -0.10 -20.96
C LEU A 55 -1.02 -0.65 -19.65
N LEU A 56 -0.50 0.22 -18.81
CA LEU A 56 0.07 -0.19 -17.52
C LEU A 56 -1.01 -0.68 -16.55
N TYR A 57 -2.17 -0.07 -16.55
CA TYR A 57 -3.30 -0.55 -15.76
C TYR A 57 -3.77 -1.93 -16.23
N ASP A 58 -3.96 -2.15 -17.51
CA ASP A 58 -4.43 -3.42 -18.07
C ASP A 58 -3.47 -4.57 -17.76
N ASN A 59 -2.16 -4.29 -17.74
CA ASN A 59 -1.14 -5.29 -17.40
C ASN A 59 -1.06 -5.58 -15.89
N ASN A 60 -1.67 -4.77 -15.04
CA ASN A 60 -1.55 -4.87 -13.58
C ASN A 60 -2.89 -4.83 -12.84
N LYS A 61 -4.01 -4.93 -13.54
CA LYS A 61 -5.35 -4.77 -12.96
C LYS A 61 -5.74 -5.82 -11.92
N ASP A 62 -5.01 -6.93 -11.84
CA ASP A 62 -5.22 -7.91 -10.77
C ASP A 62 -4.79 -7.37 -9.40
N ASN A 63 -3.79 -6.48 -9.38
CA ASN A 63 -3.24 -5.90 -8.16
C ASN A 63 -3.57 -4.41 -7.99
N VAL A 64 -3.93 -3.72 -9.07
CA VAL A 64 -4.13 -2.27 -9.09
C VAL A 64 -5.59 -1.95 -9.33
N GLU A 65 -6.18 -1.17 -8.43
CA GLU A 65 -7.55 -0.71 -8.53
C GLU A 65 -7.69 0.45 -9.50
N ASN A 66 -6.79 1.41 -9.39
CA ASN A 66 -6.76 2.59 -10.26
C ASN A 66 -5.38 3.25 -10.24
N ILE A 67 -5.12 4.03 -11.29
CA ILE A 67 -3.98 4.93 -11.39
C ILE A 67 -4.52 6.32 -11.72
N ALA A 68 -4.03 7.34 -11.02
CA ALA A 68 -4.48 8.72 -11.23
C ALA A 68 -3.33 9.70 -11.12
N LEU A 69 -3.41 10.76 -11.89
CA LEU A 69 -2.49 11.89 -11.86
C LEU A 69 -3.25 13.17 -11.53
N PHE A 70 -2.74 13.90 -10.55
CA PHE A 70 -3.32 15.15 -10.08
C PHE A 70 -2.35 16.30 -10.25
N SER A 71 -2.88 17.48 -10.50
CA SER A 71 -2.12 18.72 -10.35
C SER A 71 -1.88 19.05 -8.87
N GLU A 72 -1.02 20.00 -8.61
CA GLU A 72 -0.68 20.45 -7.25
C GLU A 72 -1.89 20.98 -6.47
N ASP A 73 -2.86 21.56 -7.16
CA ASP A 73 -4.10 22.07 -6.57
C ASP A 73 -5.22 21.03 -6.50
N GLY A 74 -4.93 19.77 -6.84
CA GLY A 74 -5.86 18.67 -6.68
C GLY A 74 -6.78 18.39 -7.86
N ALA A 75 -6.57 19.03 -9.01
CA ALA A 75 -7.32 18.72 -10.22
C ALA A 75 -6.90 17.37 -10.79
N LEU A 76 -7.86 16.54 -11.18
CA LEU A 76 -7.61 15.27 -11.85
C LEU A 76 -7.19 15.50 -13.29
N LEU A 77 -5.95 15.11 -13.63
CA LEU A 77 -5.39 15.28 -14.98
C LEU A 77 -5.57 14.03 -15.84
N GLU A 78 -5.42 12.85 -15.25
CA GLU A 78 -5.58 11.56 -15.91
C GLU A 78 -6.00 10.51 -14.90
N ALA A 79 -6.84 9.57 -15.30
CA ALA A 79 -7.23 8.45 -14.47
C ALA A 79 -7.57 7.21 -15.30
N VAL A 80 -7.19 6.06 -14.80
CA VAL A 80 -7.56 4.76 -15.36
C VAL A 80 -7.97 3.81 -14.22
N PRO A 81 -9.11 3.10 -14.32
CA PRO A 81 -10.16 3.31 -15.32
C PRO A 81 -10.65 4.75 -15.34
N ALA A 82 -11.17 5.20 -16.48
CA ALA A 82 -11.66 6.56 -16.63
C ALA A 82 -12.80 6.84 -15.64
N VAL A 83 -12.51 7.70 -14.68
CA VAL A 83 -13.44 8.09 -13.61
C VAL A 83 -13.36 9.60 -13.39
N ARG A 84 -14.32 10.13 -12.67
CA ARG A 84 -14.32 11.52 -12.21
C ARG A 84 -14.14 11.55 -10.71
N LEU A 85 -13.66 12.69 -10.21
CA LEU A 85 -13.74 12.95 -8.78
C LEU A 85 -15.18 13.25 -8.39
N LYS A 86 -15.57 12.85 -7.18
CA LYS A 86 -16.83 13.30 -6.59
C LYS A 86 -16.81 14.81 -6.43
N ASN A 87 -17.94 15.45 -6.67
CA ASN A 87 -18.05 16.92 -6.70
C ASN A 87 -17.65 17.61 -5.40
N GLU A 88 -17.84 16.94 -4.26
CA GLU A 88 -17.62 17.51 -2.93
C GLU A 88 -16.25 17.15 -2.33
N VAL A 89 -15.41 16.43 -3.08
CA VAL A 89 -14.12 15.94 -2.60
C VAL A 89 -13.00 16.90 -2.98
N ASP A 90 -12.20 17.25 -2.00
CA ASP A 90 -10.92 17.94 -2.15
C ASP A 90 -9.78 16.97 -1.85
N VAL A 91 -9.12 16.44 -2.88
CA VAL A 91 -8.04 15.47 -2.71
C VAL A 91 -6.82 16.06 -2.01
N THR A 92 -6.66 17.37 -1.99
CA THR A 92 -5.55 18.02 -1.26
C THR A 92 -5.62 17.81 0.24
N GLN A 93 -6.78 17.41 0.76
CA GLN A 93 -6.98 17.06 2.18
C GLN A 93 -6.71 15.59 2.49
N GLU A 94 -6.53 14.77 1.46
CA GLU A 94 -6.23 13.34 1.65
C GLU A 94 -4.81 13.15 2.18
N GLU A 95 -4.67 12.16 3.08
CA GLU A 95 -3.38 11.84 3.70
C GLU A 95 -2.32 11.50 2.65
N TRP A 96 -2.66 10.63 1.69
CA TRP A 96 -1.74 10.21 0.64
C TRP A 96 -1.30 11.36 -0.28
N PHE A 97 -2.18 12.34 -0.51
CA PHE A 97 -1.86 13.53 -1.32
C PHE A 97 -0.86 14.44 -0.59
N ARG A 98 -1.16 14.77 0.66
CA ARG A 98 -0.29 15.63 1.48
C ARG A 98 1.06 14.98 1.74
N SER A 99 1.08 13.69 2.02
CA SER A 99 2.33 12.96 2.25
C SER A 99 3.20 12.92 1.03
N ALA A 100 2.64 12.79 -0.17
CA ALA A 100 3.40 12.82 -1.42
C ALA A 100 4.10 14.16 -1.61
N LEU A 101 3.39 15.28 -1.40
CA LEU A 101 3.96 16.63 -1.58
C LEU A 101 4.94 17.02 -0.50
N ASN A 102 4.76 16.54 0.74
CA ASN A 102 5.58 16.93 1.88
C ASN A 102 6.82 16.05 2.10
N ARG A 103 6.95 14.94 1.39
CA ARG A 103 8.08 14.04 1.55
C ARG A 103 9.23 14.42 0.64
N THR A 104 10.43 14.38 1.23
CA THR A 104 11.69 14.40 0.50
C THR A 104 11.99 13.05 -0.16
N GLU A 105 11.39 11.99 0.35
CA GLU A 105 11.43 10.64 -0.25
C GLU A 105 10.35 10.50 -1.32
N ASN A 106 10.69 9.80 -2.37
CA ASN A 106 9.89 9.78 -3.60
C ASN A 106 8.59 9.00 -3.51
N LEU A 107 8.44 8.10 -2.55
CA LEU A 107 7.29 7.20 -2.48
C LEU A 107 6.69 7.17 -1.08
N HIS A 108 5.36 7.19 -1.02
CA HIS A 108 4.60 7.04 0.22
C HIS A 108 3.58 5.91 0.07
N PHE A 109 3.53 4.99 1.04
CA PHE A 109 2.49 3.98 1.15
C PHE A 109 1.56 4.33 2.30
N SER A 110 0.28 4.47 2.01
CA SER A 110 -0.74 4.70 3.04
C SER A 110 -1.05 3.41 3.81
N LEU A 111 -1.74 3.56 4.93
CA LEU A 111 -2.45 2.45 5.56
C LEU A 111 -3.62 2.00 4.69
N PRO A 112 -4.12 0.76 4.86
CA PRO A 112 -5.34 0.33 4.20
C PRO A 112 -6.50 1.26 4.53
N HIS A 113 -7.20 1.69 3.50
CA HIS A 113 -8.36 2.56 3.64
C HIS A 113 -9.33 2.35 2.48
N VAL A 114 -10.55 2.82 2.65
CA VAL A 114 -11.52 2.87 1.55
C VAL A 114 -11.22 4.06 0.67
N GLN A 115 -11.05 3.83 -0.64
CA GLN A 115 -10.88 4.93 -1.58
C GLN A 115 -12.25 5.44 -2.02
N TYR A 116 -12.63 6.61 -1.54
CA TYR A 116 -13.96 7.19 -1.77
C TYR A 116 -13.95 8.43 -2.66
N VAL A 117 -12.77 8.89 -3.10
CA VAL A 117 -12.67 10.18 -3.83
C VAL A 117 -13.19 10.11 -5.26
N PHE A 118 -13.24 8.93 -5.85
CA PHE A 118 -13.68 8.73 -7.22
C PHE A 118 -15.17 8.44 -7.28
N ASP A 119 -15.84 9.06 -8.26
CA ASP A 119 -17.22 8.78 -8.57
C ASP A 119 -17.27 7.57 -9.52
N ASN A 120 -17.62 6.40 -8.97
CA ASN A 120 -17.81 5.19 -9.75
C ASN A 120 -19.31 4.86 -9.90
N ALA A 121 -19.70 4.39 -11.08
CA ALA A 121 -21.09 4.09 -11.40
C ALA A 121 -21.72 2.99 -10.53
N GLU A 122 -20.91 2.19 -9.87
CA GLU A 122 -21.36 1.06 -9.07
C GLU A 122 -21.48 1.37 -7.57
N ASN A 123 -21.10 2.57 -7.12
CA ASN A 123 -21.05 2.99 -5.72
C ASN A 123 -20.36 1.96 -4.80
N GLN A 124 -19.43 1.22 -5.35
CA GLN A 124 -18.67 0.23 -4.58
C GLN A 124 -17.49 0.90 -3.90
N TYR A 125 -17.43 0.73 -2.59
CA TYR A 125 -16.28 1.15 -1.81
C TYR A 125 -15.27 0.02 -1.79
N ARG A 126 -14.06 0.29 -2.25
CA ARG A 126 -12.99 -0.70 -2.30
C ARG A 126 -11.86 -0.32 -1.38
N TRP A 127 -11.39 -1.32 -0.63
CA TRP A 127 -10.22 -1.18 0.22
C TRP A 127 -8.96 -1.19 -0.62
N VAL A 128 -8.10 -0.21 -0.38
CA VAL A 128 -6.83 -0.03 -1.08
C VAL A 128 -5.72 0.33 -0.10
N ILE A 129 -4.48 0.14 -0.55
CA ILE A 129 -3.29 0.82 -0.04
C ILE A 129 -2.86 1.79 -1.14
N SER A 130 -2.74 3.06 -0.81
CA SER A 130 -2.37 4.09 -1.78
C SER A 130 -0.87 4.29 -1.80
N LEU A 131 -0.25 4.02 -2.95
CA LEU A 131 1.10 4.47 -3.25
C LEU A 131 0.99 5.83 -3.92
N SER A 132 1.61 6.84 -3.34
CA SER A 132 1.62 8.19 -3.89
C SER A 132 3.03 8.78 -3.94
N ARG A 133 3.25 9.66 -4.91
CA ARG A 133 4.51 10.36 -5.06
C ARG A 133 4.32 11.72 -5.71
N ALA A 134 5.17 12.67 -5.34
CA ALA A 134 5.29 13.94 -6.05
C ALA A 134 5.96 13.71 -7.40
N VAL A 135 5.45 14.34 -8.43
CA VAL A 135 5.98 14.29 -9.80
C VAL A 135 6.14 15.70 -10.35
N GLU A 136 7.10 15.87 -11.25
CA GLU A 136 7.24 17.11 -12.02
C GLU A 136 6.38 17.03 -13.29
N LEU A 137 5.56 18.04 -13.48
CA LEU A 137 4.69 18.17 -14.64
C LEU A 137 5.20 19.30 -15.53
N THR A 138 5.22 19.06 -16.86
CA THR A 138 5.65 20.04 -17.85
C THR A 138 4.47 20.49 -18.71
N HIS A 139 4.29 21.81 -18.81
CA HIS A 139 3.31 22.45 -19.68
C HIS A 139 4.06 23.48 -20.55
N GLY A 140 4.45 23.09 -21.75
CA GLY A 140 5.25 23.94 -22.62
C GLY A 140 6.62 24.25 -21.99
N THR A 141 6.84 25.52 -21.66
CA THR A 141 8.09 25.98 -21.00
C THR A 141 7.99 26.06 -19.48
N SER A 142 6.81 25.86 -18.89
CA SER A 142 6.60 25.92 -17.44
C SER A 142 6.55 24.53 -16.84
N THR A 143 7.00 24.43 -15.59
CA THR A 143 6.94 23.22 -14.78
C THR A 143 6.15 23.48 -13.51
N SER A 144 5.50 22.44 -13.02
CA SER A 144 4.77 22.44 -11.75
C SER A 144 4.91 21.07 -11.08
N GLN A 145 4.48 20.97 -9.84
CA GLN A 145 4.38 19.68 -9.16
C GLN A 145 3.01 19.07 -9.38
N GLY A 146 2.96 17.76 -9.25
CA GLY A 146 1.72 17.00 -9.21
C GLY A 146 1.87 15.80 -8.29
N VAL A 147 0.82 15.00 -8.21
CA VAL A 147 0.81 13.76 -7.44
C VAL A 147 0.35 12.61 -8.31
N LEU A 148 1.18 11.59 -8.39
CA LEU A 148 0.83 10.30 -9.00
C LEU A 148 0.33 9.38 -7.91
N LEU A 149 -0.85 8.79 -8.13
CA LEU A 149 -1.49 7.84 -7.23
C LEU A 149 -1.61 6.49 -7.93
N VAL A 150 -1.17 5.43 -7.24
CA VAL A 150 -1.44 4.04 -7.62
C VAL A 150 -2.13 3.38 -6.44
N ASP A 151 -3.41 3.08 -6.58
CA ASP A 151 -4.17 2.37 -5.55
C ASP A 151 -4.02 0.86 -5.73
N ILE A 152 -3.46 0.22 -4.73
CA ILE A 152 -3.24 -1.22 -4.68
C ILE A 152 -4.48 -1.87 -4.09
N ARG A 153 -5.00 -2.91 -4.73
CA ARG A 153 -6.12 -3.69 -4.20
C ARG A 153 -5.71 -4.40 -2.91
N TYR A 154 -6.36 -4.06 -1.82
CA TYR A 154 -6.13 -4.75 -0.56
C TYR A 154 -6.45 -6.24 -0.63
N SER A 155 -7.46 -6.62 -1.41
CA SER A 155 -7.80 -8.03 -1.65
C SER A 155 -6.66 -8.83 -2.28
N SER A 156 -5.83 -8.23 -3.12
CA SER A 156 -4.68 -8.92 -3.70
C SER A 156 -3.60 -9.22 -2.65
N LEU A 157 -3.41 -8.35 -1.68
CA LEU A 157 -2.53 -8.58 -0.55
C LEU A 157 -3.08 -9.69 0.37
N GLU A 158 -4.38 -9.67 0.64
CA GLU A 158 -5.04 -10.74 1.40
C GLU A 158 -4.89 -12.11 0.71
N GLN A 159 -5.01 -12.16 -0.61
CA GLN A 159 -4.80 -13.39 -1.38
C GLN A 159 -3.35 -13.88 -1.29
N LEU A 160 -2.40 -12.96 -1.36
CA LEU A 160 -0.98 -13.29 -1.18
C LEU A 160 -0.73 -13.97 0.16
N PHE A 161 -1.28 -13.42 1.24
CA PHE A 161 -1.13 -13.96 2.59
C PHE A 161 -1.93 -15.24 2.81
N GLY A 162 -3.12 -15.35 2.22
CA GLY A 162 -3.96 -16.55 2.30
C GLY A 162 -3.33 -17.79 1.69
N GLY A 163 -2.39 -17.63 0.75
CA GLY A 163 -1.62 -18.72 0.15
C GLY A 163 -0.45 -19.22 1.00
N ILE A 164 -0.13 -18.53 2.10
CA ILE A 164 1.00 -18.90 2.96
C ILE A 164 0.50 -19.79 4.10
N THR A 165 1.05 -21.02 4.15
CA THR A 165 0.67 -22.00 5.17
C THR A 165 1.45 -21.75 6.46
N THR A 166 0.73 -21.56 7.56
CA THR A 166 1.29 -21.54 8.91
C THR A 166 1.12 -22.91 9.55
N GLY A 167 2.22 -23.46 10.11
CA GLY A 167 2.15 -24.74 10.82
C GLY A 167 1.72 -24.58 12.28
N ARG A 168 1.22 -25.68 12.90
CA ARG A 168 1.05 -25.85 14.34
C ARG A 168 0.28 -24.77 15.09
N GLY A 169 -0.80 -24.27 14.50
CA GLY A 169 -1.67 -23.27 15.17
C GLY A 169 -1.08 -21.86 15.26
N GLY A 170 0.05 -21.62 14.61
CA GLY A 170 0.64 -20.29 14.48
C GLY A 170 -0.09 -19.45 13.43
N TYR A 171 0.10 -18.15 13.50
CA TYR A 171 -0.40 -17.20 12.52
C TYR A 171 0.57 -16.02 12.43
N PHE A 172 0.45 -15.23 11.39
CA PHE A 172 1.19 -13.99 11.26
C PHE A 172 0.26 -12.81 10.99
N TYR A 173 0.71 -11.63 11.32
CA TYR A 173 0.04 -10.39 11.00
C TYR A 173 1.07 -9.32 10.64
N MET A 174 0.62 -8.26 10.01
CA MET A 174 1.48 -7.16 9.57
C MET A 174 1.02 -5.84 10.19
N ILE A 175 1.98 -5.07 10.71
CA ILE A 175 1.73 -3.78 11.34
C ILE A 175 2.60 -2.69 10.72
N SER A 176 2.17 -1.43 10.86
CA SER A 176 3.02 -0.27 10.58
C SER A 176 4.06 -0.07 11.69
N GLY A 177 5.04 0.80 11.44
CA GLY A 177 6.01 1.18 12.46
C GLY A 177 5.39 1.77 13.73
N ASN A 178 4.18 2.30 13.65
CA ASN A 178 3.41 2.83 14.78
C ASN A 178 2.49 1.80 15.44
N GLY A 179 2.48 0.56 14.98
CA GLY A 179 1.67 -0.51 15.54
C GLY A 179 0.24 -0.60 15.01
N GLU A 180 -0.09 0.12 13.96
CA GLU A 180 -1.40 0.00 13.31
C GLU A 180 -1.44 -1.27 12.46
N ILE A 181 -2.55 -2.02 12.54
CA ILE A 181 -2.67 -3.31 11.85
C ILE A 181 -2.96 -3.09 10.37
N LEU A 182 -2.08 -3.62 9.51
CA LEU A 182 -2.23 -3.62 8.06
C LEU A 182 -2.90 -4.90 7.57
N TYR A 183 -2.57 -6.02 8.18
CA TYR A 183 -3.16 -7.32 7.88
C TYR A 183 -3.22 -8.17 9.15
N HIS A 184 -4.32 -8.88 9.31
CA HIS A 184 -4.49 -9.90 10.34
C HIS A 184 -5.44 -10.99 9.82
N PRO A 185 -5.20 -12.27 10.12
CA PRO A 185 -6.08 -13.36 9.65
C PRO A 185 -7.49 -13.29 10.23
N GLN A 186 -7.68 -12.56 11.33
CA GLN A 186 -8.97 -12.34 11.98
C GLN A 186 -9.37 -10.85 12.00
N MET A 187 -9.12 -10.14 10.89
CA MET A 187 -9.32 -8.69 10.82
C MET A 187 -10.74 -8.27 11.19
N GLN A 188 -11.76 -9.00 10.76
CA GLN A 188 -13.16 -8.70 11.08
C GLN A 188 -13.44 -8.79 12.58
N LEU A 189 -12.83 -9.76 13.27
CA LEU A 189 -12.99 -9.91 14.72
C LEU A 189 -12.25 -8.83 15.50
N LEU A 190 -11.12 -8.36 14.97
CA LEU A 190 -10.39 -7.22 15.53
C LEU A 190 -11.20 -5.93 15.39
N ASP A 191 -11.75 -5.66 14.22
CA ASP A 191 -12.54 -4.46 13.97
C ASP A 191 -13.80 -4.41 14.81
N SER A 192 -14.42 -5.54 15.10
CA SER A 192 -15.59 -5.63 15.96
C SER A 192 -15.28 -5.68 17.47
N GLY A 193 -13.99 -5.73 17.83
CA GLY A 193 -13.56 -5.79 19.22
C GLY A 193 -13.66 -7.16 19.90
N TRP A 194 -14.03 -8.21 19.15
CA TRP A 194 -14.14 -9.58 19.68
C TRP A 194 -12.77 -10.24 19.92
N VAL A 195 -11.76 -9.82 19.20
CA VAL A 195 -10.37 -10.29 19.32
C VAL A 195 -9.47 -9.08 19.49
N GLN A 196 -8.43 -9.23 20.29
CA GLN A 196 -7.38 -8.23 20.47
C GLN A 196 -6.04 -8.81 20.03
N GLU A 197 -5.12 -7.94 19.64
CA GLU A 197 -3.75 -8.29 19.29
C GLU A 197 -2.73 -7.43 20.04
N ASN A 198 -1.51 -7.92 20.17
CA ASN A 198 -0.42 -7.25 20.88
C ASN A 198 0.35 -6.27 19.96
N ASN A 199 -0.34 -5.67 19.01
CA ASN A 199 0.26 -4.84 17.96
C ASN A 199 0.97 -3.60 18.50
N GLY A 200 0.44 -2.96 19.51
CA GLY A 200 1.07 -1.77 20.09
C GLY A 200 2.44 -2.07 20.69
N ARG A 201 2.57 -3.20 21.39
CA ARG A 201 3.85 -3.63 21.98
C ARG A 201 4.78 -4.21 20.93
N ALA A 202 4.23 -4.96 19.98
CA ALA A 202 5.00 -5.58 18.90
C ALA A 202 5.70 -4.54 18.01
N ALA A 203 5.14 -3.35 17.86
CA ALA A 203 5.76 -2.26 17.12
C ALA A 203 7.14 -1.86 17.67
N GLY A 204 7.39 -2.10 18.96
CA GLY A 204 8.68 -1.86 19.60
C GLY A 204 9.67 -3.02 19.51
N TYR A 205 9.28 -4.16 18.95
CA TYR A 205 10.18 -5.31 18.86
C TYR A 205 11.17 -5.13 17.70
N SER A 206 12.43 -5.45 17.97
CA SER A 206 13.45 -5.62 16.94
C SER A 206 13.24 -6.92 16.18
N ASP A 207 13.84 -7.03 14.98
CA ASP A 207 13.83 -8.28 14.22
C ASP A 207 14.41 -9.43 15.07
N GLY A 208 13.78 -10.59 14.99
CA GLY A 208 14.14 -11.78 15.72
C GLY A 208 13.01 -12.33 16.58
N ASN A 209 13.37 -13.18 17.54
CA ASN A 209 12.43 -13.88 18.41
C ASN A 209 12.22 -13.11 19.72
N HIS A 210 10.97 -13.03 20.14
CA HIS A 210 10.57 -12.40 21.40
C HIS A 210 9.58 -13.30 22.14
N GLU A 211 9.82 -13.52 23.44
CA GLU A 211 8.83 -14.13 24.30
C GLU A 211 7.85 -13.06 24.77
N GLU A 212 6.56 -13.35 24.71
CA GLU A 212 5.53 -12.44 25.21
C GLU A 212 4.44 -13.17 25.96
N ILE A 213 3.80 -12.45 26.88
CA ILE A 213 2.58 -12.90 27.56
C ILE A 213 1.46 -11.98 27.10
N PHE A 214 0.48 -12.55 26.42
CA PHE A 214 -0.66 -11.80 25.91
C PHE A 214 -1.96 -12.54 26.20
N ALA A 215 -2.95 -11.83 26.73
CA ALA A 215 -4.23 -12.41 27.18
C ALA A 215 -4.06 -13.61 28.14
N GLY A 216 -3.06 -13.55 29.02
CA GLY A 216 -2.76 -14.60 29.98
C GLY A 216 -2.04 -15.83 29.43
N LYS A 217 -1.66 -15.82 28.16
CA LYS A 217 -0.96 -16.92 27.50
C LYS A 217 0.46 -16.51 27.14
N LYS A 218 1.39 -17.43 27.42
CA LYS A 218 2.79 -17.31 26.99
C LYS A 218 2.89 -17.76 25.54
N ARG A 219 3.50 -16.93 24.69
CA ARG A 219 3.72 -17.24 23.28
C ARG A 219 5.04 -16.66 22.80
N MET A 220 5.49 -17.10 21.65
CA MET A 220 6.67 -16.57 20.98
C MET A 220 6.27 -15.79 19.74
N ALA A 221 6.79 -14.58 19.60
CA ALA A 221 6.68 -13.74 18.43
C ALA A 221 8.00 -13.69 17.69
N THR A 222 7.96 -13.90 16.38
CA THR A 222 9.12 -13.73 15.50
C THR A 222 8.83 -12.56 14.57
N VAL A 223 9.73 -11.60 14.53
CA VAL A 223 9.54 -10.31 13.85
C VAL A 223 10.53 -10.15 12.71
N LYS A 224 10.02 -9.66 11.58
CA LYS A 224 10.82 -9.24 10.43
C LYS A 224 10.30 -7.91 9.90
N THR A 225 11.18 -6.94 9.78
CA THR A 225 10.87 -5.62 9.23
C THR A 225 11.01 -5.61 7.71
N ILE A 226 10.05 -4.98 7.03
CA ILE A 226 10.07 -4.79 5.58
C ILE A 226 10.74 -3.46 5.27
N GLY A 227 11.87 -3.50 4.56
CA GLY A 227 12.76 -2.35 4.37
C GLY A 227 12.14 -1.18 3.62
N TYR A 228 11.24 -1.44 2.64
CA TYR A 228 10.65 -0.37 1.83
C TYR A 228 9.68 0.52 2.60
N THR A 229 8.99 -0.02 3.58
CA THR A 229 7.88 0.63 4.27
C THR A 229 8.10 0.78 5.76
N GLY A 230 8.98 -0.01 6.35
CA GLY A 230 9.13 -0.14 7.79
C GLY A 230 8.02 -0.95 8.47
N TRP A 231 7.23 -1.65 7.67
CA TRP A 231 6.17 -2.53 8.19
C TRP A 231 6.76 -3.77 8.83
#